data_1eb8a9d15a04c5149d575355b39318c2
#
_entry.id   1eb8a9d15a04c5149d575355b39318c2
#
_cell.length_a   1.000
_cell.length_b   1.000
_cell.length_c   1.000
_cell.angle_alpha   90.00
_cell.angle_beta   90.00
_cell.angle_gamma   90.00
#
_symmetry.space_group_name_H-M   'P 1'
#
loop_
_entity.id
_entity.type
_entity.pdbx_description
1 polymer ?
#
loop_
_entity_poly.entity_id
_entity_poly.type
_entity_poly.pdbx_seq_one_letter_code
_entity_poly.pdbx_strand_id
1 'polypeptide(L)'
;MITEGLLKDCRKEFEEYFKSLKTDSPENKHRIEDIRTHSLRVAVNSRILSDLLFQNEEEKAVAEVNALFHDAGRAAMIVEGTESPTNIQRNHAAHSVSLIQQMASFRNLSSEAQLIIQKSIDSHNKNKLPKLDSEQQMLYARILRDADKLDIFDSSYRFFKERAGIQPIATFDLISSVEVSEKIIKSIQAGKTALLEDMKTMNDYKLMLMSNVFDLNFKYTFRILSERQFIQRIYETLPKRDQIIDVYRGIKLFVENKFIF
;
A
#
# COMPACT_ATOMS: atom_id res chain seq x y z
N MET A 1 -24.83 2.01 1.70
CA MET A 1 -24.39 3.42 1.76
C MET A 1 -23.75 3.66 3.11
N ILE A 2 -22.74 4.53 3.20
CA ILE A 2 -22.07 4.87 4.47
C ILE A 2 -22.41 6.31 4.82
N THR A 3 -23.24 6.50 5.86
CA THR A 3 -23.53 7.83 6.41
C THR A 3 -22.33 8.39 7.18
N GLU A 4 -22.28 9.70 7.40
CA GLU A 4 -21.23 10.34 8.20
C GLU A 4 -21.13 9.75 9.62
N GLY A 5 -22.28 9.46 10.25
CA GLY A 5 -22.32 8.81 11.57
C GLY A 5 -21.66 7.44 11.56
N LEU A 6 -21.97 6.60 10.56
CA LEU A 6 -21.42 5.27 10.45
C LEU A 6 -19.90 5.30 10.10
N LEU A 7 -19.45 6.27 9.30
CA LEU A 7 -18.02 6.48 9.07
C LEU A 7 -17.29 6.86 10.38
N LYS A 8 -17.89 7.69 11.20
CA LYS A 8 -17.35 8.02 12.53
C LYS A 8 -17.23 6.78 13.42
N ASP A 9 -18.25 5.90 13.38
CA ASP A 9 -18.19 4.63 14.12
C ASP A 9 -17.08 3.71 13.61
N CYS A 10 -16.90 3.61 12.29
CA CYS A 10 -15.78 2.86 11.70
C CYS A 10 -14.39 3.39 12.16
N ARG A 11 -14.21 4.72 12.15
CA ARG A 11 -12.97 5.35 12.64
C ARG A 11 -12.74 5.08 14.13
N LYS A 12 -13.80 5.12 14.94
CA LYS A 12 -13.75 4.81 16.37
C LYS A 12 -13.35 3.36 16.60
N GLU A 13 -14.01 2.40 15.94
CA GLU A 13 -13.68 0.97 16.06
C GLU A 13 -12.24 0.67 15.57
N PHE A 14 -11.76 1.33 14.53
CA PHE A 14 -10.37 1.25 14.10
C PHE A 14 -9.40 1.64 15.22
N GLU A 15 -9.62 2.79 15.85
CA GLU A 15 -8.76 3.25 16.96
C GLU A 15 -8.86 2.34 18.18
N GLU A 16 -10.06 1.86 18.53
CA GLU A 16 -10.29 0.93 19.63
C GLU A 16 -9.58 -0.41 19.37
N TYR A 17 -9.64 -0.90 18.14
CA TYR A 17 -8.92 -2.12 17.75
C TYR A 17 -7.43 -2.00 18.00
N PHE A 18 -6.77 -0.96 17.47
CA PHE A 18 -5.33 -0.79 17.67
C PHE A 18 -4.95 -0.58 19.15
N LYS A 19 -5.78 0.11 19.93
CA LYS A 19 -5.61 0.23 21.39
C LYS A 19 -5.78 -1.09 22.15
N SER A 20 -6.56 -2.01 21.63
CA SER A 20 -6.81 -3.31 22.26
C SER A 20 -5.65 -4.28 22.10
N LEU A 21 -4.79 -4.09 21.09
CA LEU A 21 -3.65 -4.96 20.81
C LEU A 21 -2.61 -4.87 21.93
N LYS A 22 -2.30 -6.01 22.55
CA LYS A 22 -1.36 -6.09 23.66
C LYS A 22 -0.10 -6.85 23.25
N THR A 23 1.05 -6.27 23.53
CA THR A 23 2.36 -6.91 23.38
C THR A 23 3.32 -6.29 24.39
N ASP A 24 4.20 -7.10 24.97
CA ASP A 24 5.22 -6.62 25.89
C ASP A 24 6.48 -6.12 25.17
N SER A 25 6.67 -6.54 23.90
CA SER A 25 7.80 -6.12 23.07
C SER A 25 7.68 -4.64 22.69
N PRO A 26 8.64 -3.78 23.05
CA PRO A 26 8.68 -2.39 22.59
C PRO A 26 8.77 -2.27 21.06
N GLU A 27 9.48 -3.20 20.40
CA GLU A 27 9.61 -3.26 18.96
C GLU A 27 8.24 -3.55 18.31
N ASN A 28 7.50 -4.56 18.81
CA ASN A 28 6.17 -4.86 18.30
C ASN A 28 5.18 -3.72 18.54
N LYS A 29 5.25 -3.04 19.68
CA LYS A 29 4.44 -1.82 19.92
C LYS A 29 4.68 -0.77 18.86
N HIS A 30 5.95 -0.52 18.54
CA HIS A 30 6.32 0.45 17.52
C HIS A 30 5.83 0.02 16.11
N ARG A 31 5.98 -1.26 15.76
CA ARG A 31 5.52 -1.82 14.48
C ARG A 31 3.99 -1.76 14.34
N ILE A 32 3.23 -2.05 15.41
CA ILE A 32 1.78 -1.92 15.43
C ILE A 32 1.36 -0.46 15.21
N GLU A 33 2.02 0.48 15.87
CA GLU A 33 1.76 1.92 15.69
C GLU A 33 2.11 2.41 14.28
N ASP A 34 3.15 1.84 13.68
CA ASP A 34 3.54 2.15 12.30
C ASP A 34 2.46 1.68 11.30
N ILE A 35 1.88 0.49 11.51
CA ILE A 35 0.75 -0.02 10.71
C ILE A 35 -0.47 0.89 10.89
N ARG A 36 -0.80 1.29 12.12
CA ARG A 36 -1.92 2.20 12.39
C ARG A 36 -1.75 3.53 11.66
N THR A 37 -0.58 4.14 11.79
CA THR A 37 -0.28 5.44 11.15
C THR A 37 -0.19 5.32 9.63
N HIS A 38 0.32 4.22 9.10
CA HIS A 38 0.26 3.89 7.67
C HIS A 38 -1.19 3.86 7.17
N SER A 39 -2.06 3.10 7.82
CA SER A 39 -3.49 3.01 7.45
C SER A 39 -4.19 4.38 7.46
N LEU A 40 -3.88 5.23 8.44
CA LEU A 40 -4.39 6.61 8.47
C LEU A 40 -3.90 7.46 7.29
N ARG A 41 -2.63 7.36 6.92
CA ARG A 41 -2.09 8.07 5.74
C ARG A 41 -2.66 7.53 4.43
N VAL A 42 -2.86 6.21 4.33
CA VAL A 42 -3.53 5.59 3.19
C VAL A 42 -4.98 6.07 3.09
N ALA A 43 -5.69 6.22 4.22
CA ALA A 43 -7.04 6.79 4.25
C ALA A 43 -7.07 8.24 3.72
N VAL A 44 -6.09 9.07 4.08
CA VAL A 44 -5.93 10.42 3.52
C VAL A 44 -5.69 10.39 2.01
N ASN A 45 -4.78 9.54 1.53
CA ASN A 45 -4.53 9.40 0.09
C ASN A 45 -5.78 8.88 -0.65
N SER A 46 -6.49 7.91 -0.07
CA SER A 46 -7.74 7.38 -0.60
C SER A 46 -8.82 8.46 -0.70
N ARG A 47 -8.91 9.34 0.31
CA ARG A 47 -9.82 10.48 0.28
C ARG A 47 -9.48 11.47 -0.83
N ILE A 48 -8.21 11.83 -1.00
CA ILE A 48 -7.74 12.70 -2.08
C ILE A 48 -8.12 12.14 -3.45
N LEU A 49 -7.89 10.83 -3.69
CA LEU A 49 -8.25 10.18 -4.94
C LEU A 49 -9.77 10.12 -5.14
N SER A 50 -10.52 9.79 -4.09
CA SER A 50 -11.98 9.71 -4.16
C SER A 50 -12.64 11.05 -4.40
N ASP A 51 -12.10 12.15 -3.88
CA ASP A 51 -12.59 13.52 -4.14
C ASP A 51 -12.50 13.90 -5.63
N LEU A 52 -11.56 13.29 -6.36
CA LEU A 52 -11.40 13.49 -7.80
C LEU A 52 -12.26 12.53 -8.66
N LEU A 53 -12.75 11.45 -8.08
CA LEU A 53 -13.43 10.37 -8.79
C LEU A 53 -14.93 10.30 -8.50
N PHE A 54 -15.36 10.71 -7.31
CA PHE A 54 -16.74 10.63 -6.85
C PHE A 54 -17.32 11.99 -6.50
N GLN A 55 -18.63 12.15 -6.76
CA GLN A 55 -19.40 13.31 -6.31
C GLN A 55 -20.07 13.05 -4.96
N ASN A 56 -20.33 11.79 -4.65
CA ASN A 56 -21.10 11.38 -3.49
C ASN A 56 -20.20 11.09 -2.28
N GLU A 57 -20.50 11.71 -1.13
CA GLU A 57 -19.73 11.52 0.11
C GLU A 57 -19.80 10.07 0.65
N GLU A 58 -20.90 9.36 0.40
CA GLU A 58 -21.02 7.97 0.81
C GLU A 58 -20.05 7.05 0.07
N GLU A 59 -19.81 7.29 -1.23
CA GLU A 59 -18.83 6.57 -2.02
C GLU A 59 -17.41 6.85 -1.54
N LYS A 60 -17.11 8.10 -1.21
CA LYS A 60 -15.83 8.49 -0.62
C LYS A 60 -15.60 7.85 0.75
N ALA A 61 -16.67 7.71 1.55
CA ALA A 61 -16.60 7.02 2.83
C ALA A 61 -16.27 5.52 2.69
N VAL A 62 -16.80 4.83 1.66
CA VAL A 62 -16.43 3.44 1.37
C VAL A 62 -14.94 3.33 1.06
N ALA A 63 -14.39 4.24 0.25
CA ALA A 63 -12.96 4.25 -0.07
C ALA A 63 -12.09 4.50 1.17
N GLU A 64 -12.53 5.36 2.08
CA GLU A 64 -11.84 5.63 3.34
C GLU A 64 -11.85 4.41 4.28
N VAL A 65 -12.99 3.74 4.46
CA VAL A 65 -13.08 2.52 5.28
C VAL A 65 -12.20 1.41 4.73
N ASN A 66 -12.16 1.22 3.40
CA ASN A 66 -11.22 0.32 2.76
C ASN A 66 -9.78 0.57 3.21
N ALA A 67 -9.36 1.83 3.15
CA ALA A 67 -8.01 2.24 3.47
C ALA A 67 -7.67 2.10 4.96
N LEU A 68 -8.60 2.43 5.85
CA LEU A 68 -8.38 2.27 7.29
C LEU A 68 -8.08 0.82 7.67
N PHE A 69 -8.81 -0.14 7.11
CA PHE A 69 -8.75 -1.52 7.59
C PHE A 69 -7.91 -2.45 6.73
N HIS A 70 -7.34 -2.01 5.58
CA HIS A 70 -6.67 -2.90 4.63
C HIS A 70 -5.54 -3.72 5.24
N ASP A 71 -4.77 -3.13 6.13
CA ASP A 71 -3.60 -3.72 6.77
C ASP A 71 -3.80 -4.07 8.26
N ALA A 72 -5.02 -3.92 8.81
CA ALA A 72 -5.28 -4.19 10.22
C ALA A 72 -4.94 -5.64 10.64
N GLY A 73 -5.08 -6.59 9.73
CA GLY A 73 -4.67 -7.98 9.93
C GLY A 73 -3.17 -8.17 10.16
N ARG A 74 -2.31 -7.29 9.65
CA ARG A 74 -0.86 -7.33 9.93
C ARG A 74 -0.56 -7.08 11.41
N ALA A 75 -1.29 -6.16 12.02
CA ALA A 75 -1.13 -5.87 13.44
C ALA A 75 -1.52 -7.07 14.32
N ALA A 76 -2.59 -7.82 13.94
CA ALA A 76 -2.93 -9.08 14.59
C ALA A 76 -1.79 -10.11 14.48
N MET A 77 -1.24 -10.29 13.28
CA MET A 77 -0.15 -11.25 13.04
C MET A 77 1.11 -10.95 13.86
N ILE A 78 1.41 -9.66 14.13
CA ILE A 78 2.51 -9.27 15.03
C ILE A 78 2.23 -9.76 16.46
N VAL A 79 1.02 -9.54 16.97
CA VAL A 79 0.63 -9.98 18.32
C VAL A 79 0.64 -11.50 18.45
N GLU A 80 0.20 -12.21 17.42
CA GLU A 80 0.16 -13.67 17.36
C GLU A 80 1.55 -14.31 17.14
N GLY A 81 2.57 -13.51 16.78
CA GLY A 81 3.90 -14.02 16.44
C GLY A 81 3.94 -14.84 15.15
N THR A 82 2.95 -14.66 14.28
CA THR A 82 2.83 -15.37 12.98
C THR A 82 3.38 -14.58 11.81
N GLU A 83 3.86 -13.36 12.06
CA GLU A 83 4.43 -12.48 11.05
C GLU A 83 5.77 -13.01 10.54
N SER A 84 5.87 -13.19 9.23
CA SER A 84 7.12 -13.47 8.51
C SER A 84 7.06 -12.85 7.11
N PRO A 85 8.20 -12.63 6.42
CA PRO A 85 8.20 -12.08 5.07
C PRO A 85 7.29 -12.83 4.10
N THR A 86 7.23 -14.16 4.22
CA THR A 86 6.39 -15.01 3.37
C THR A 86 4.93 -15.06 3.80
N ASN A 87 4.65 -15.08 5.10
CA ASN A 87 3.28 -15.17 5.63
C ASN A 87 2.54 -13.85 5.51
N ILE A 88 3.20 -12.73 5.77
CA ILE A 88 2.58 -11.41 5.71
C ILE A 88 1.99 -11.14 4.33
N GLN A 89 2.74 -11.44 3.27
CA GLN A 89 2.27 -11.20 1.91
C GLN A 89 1.07 -12.05 1.52
N ARG A 90 0.99 -13.28 2.06
CA ARG A 90 -0.06 -14.21 1.66
C ARG A 90 -1.35 -14.02 2.45
N ASN A 91 -1.27 -13.65 3.71
CA ASN A 91 -2.37 -13.84 4.65
C ASN A 91 -2.93 -12.55 5.28
N HIS A 92 -2.17 -11.42 5.36
CA HIS A 92 -2.66 -10.25 6.10
C HIS A 92 -3.98 -9.69 5.56
N ALA A 93 -4.18 -9.71 4.24
CA ALA A 93 -5.42 -9.23 3.64
C ALA A 93 -6.63 -10.06 4.10
N ALA A 94 -6.51 -11.40 4.12
CA ALA A 94 -7.54 -12.28 4.63
C ALA A 94 -7.80 -12.07 6.13
N HIS A 95 -6.74 -11.85 6.94
CA HIS A 95 -6.88 -11.49 8.35
C HIS A 95 -7.61 -10.16 8.53
N SER A 96 -7.31 -9.15 7.70
CA SER A 96 -8.01 -7.86 7.73
C SER A 96 -9.49 -8.02 7.39
N VAL A 97 -9.83 -8.84 6.39
CA VAL A 97 -11.24 -9.15 6.04
C VAL A 97 -11.94 -9.86 7.21
N SER A 98 -11.33 -10.86 7.80
CA SER A 98 -11.91 -11.58 8.95
C SER A 98 -12.12 -10.66 10.15
N LEU A 99 -11.22 -9.73 10.38
CA LEU A 99 -11.32 -8.74 11.44
C LEU A 99 -12.50 -7.78 11.22
N ILE A 100 -12.57 -7.14 10.04
CA ILE A 100 -13.60 -6.13 9.78
C ILE A 100 -15.01 -6.74 9.81
N GLN A 101 -15.19 -7.99 9.43
CA GLN A 101 -16.47 -8.69 9.50
C GLN A 101 -17.00 -8.85 10.94
N GLN A 102 -16.13 -8.77 11.95
CA GLN A 102 -16.52 -8.84 13.36
C GLN A 102 -16.95 -7.49 13.94
N MET A 103 -16.65 -6.38 13.25
CA MET A 103 -16.96 -5.03 13.72
C MET A 103 -18.43 -4.69 13.56
N ALA A 104 -19.00 -4.03 14.56
CA ALA A 104 -20.43 -3.66 14.56
C ALA A 104 -20.72 -2.62 13.47
N SER A 105 -19.85 -1.63 13.29
CA SER A 105 -19.99 -0.62 12.24
C SER A 105 -20.01 -1.24 10.85
N PHE A 106 -19.14 -2.22 10.59
CA PHE A 106 -19.08 -2.92 9.30
C PHE A 106 -20.37 -3.70 9.03
N ARG A 107 -20.92 -4.41 10.03
CA ARG A 107 -22.18 -5.16 9.91
C ARG A 107 -23.39 -4.27 9.64
N ASN A 108 -23.31 -3.01 10.02
CA ASN A 108 -24.37 -2.01 9.77
C ASN A 108 -24.27 -1.38 8.36
N LEU A 109 -23.25 -1.70 7.57
CA LEU A 109 -23.15 -1.28 6.18
C LEU A 109 -24.16 -2.06 5.30
N SER A 110 -24.52 -1.47 4.15
CA SER A 110 -25.26 -2.22 3.13
C SER A 110 -24.43 -3.42 2.62
N SER A 111 -25.11 -4.51 2.24
CA SER A 111 -24.45 -5.71 1.72
C SER A 111 -23.51 -5.41 0.53
N GLU A 112 -23.88 -4.43 -0.30
CA GLU A 112 -23.06 -3.98 -1.42
C GLU A 112 -21.74 -3.33 -0.94
N ALA A 113 -21.83 -2.40 0.05
CA ALA A 113 -20.65 -1.76 0.63
C ALA A 113 -19.74 -2.79 1.34
N GLN A 114 -20.32 -3.73 2.08
CA GLN A 114 -19.59 -4.82 2.71
C GLN A 114 -18.81 -5.63 1.66
N LEU A 115 -19.45 -6.02 0.56
CA LEU A 115 -18.83 -6.81 -0.49
C LEU A 115 -17.70 -6.05 -1.19
N ILE A 116 -17.91 -4.76 -1.50
CA ILE A 116 -16.88 -3.88 -2.08
C ILE A 116 -15.65 -3.82 -1.17
N ILE A 117 -15.85 -3.56 0.12
CA ILE A 117 -14.77 -3.44 1.10
C ILE A 117 -14.00 -4.77 1.21
N GLN A 118 -14.69 -5.89 1.38
CA GLN A 118 -14.06 -7.20 1.48
C GLN A 118 -13.22 -7.54 0.24
N LYS A 119 -13.78 -7.37 -0.96
CA LYS A 119 -13.09 -7.65 -2.22
C LYS A 119 -11.89 -6.74 -2.45
N SER A 120 -12.01 -5.47 -2.09
CA SER A 120 -10.91 -4.51 -2.21
C SER A 120 -9.76 -4.87 -1.27
N ILE A 121 -10.07 -5.14 0.01
CA ILE A 121 -9.06 -5.55 1.00
C ILE A 121 -8.42 -6.88 0.61
N ASP A 122 -9.21 -7.92 0.24
CA ASP A 122 -8.64 -9.22 -0.12
C ASP A 122 -7.71 -9.16 -1.35
N SER A 123 -7.94 -8.21 -2.24
CA SER A 123 -7.19 -8.10 -3.50
C SER A 123 -6.03 -7.10 -3.47
N HIS A 124 -5.90 -6.26 -2.42
CA HIS A 124 -4.94 -5.14 -2.43
C HIS A 124 -3.48 -5.61 -2.50
N ASN A 125 -3.14 -6.72 -1.87
CA ASN A 125 -1.78 -7.26 -1.77
C ASN A 125 -1.41 -8.26 -2.88
N LYS A 126 -2.30 -8.56 -3.82
CA LYS A 126 -2.01 -9.48 -4.93
C LYS A 126 -1.02 -8.82 -5.91
N ASN A 127 -0.10 -9.61 -6.48
CA ASN A 127 0.87 -9.13 -7.47
C ASN A 127 0.19 -8.44 -8.67
N LYS A 128 -0.97 -8.96 -9.08
CA LYS A 128 -1.86 -8.33 -10.06
C LYS A 128 -3.26 -8.29 -9.50
N LEU A 129 -3.95 -7.17 -9.72
CA LEU A 129 -5.35 -7.07 -9.35
C LEU A 129 -6.16 -8.10 -10.14
N PRO A 130 -6.82 -9.06 -9.47
CA PRO A 130 -7.68 -10.03 -10.15
C PRO A 130 -8.91 -9.32 -10.74
N LYS A 131 -9.54 -9.94 -11.74
CA LYS A 131 -10.85 -9.49 -12.21
C LYS A 131 -11.86 -9.70 -11.07
N LEU A 132 -12.54 -8.63 -10.66
CA LEU A 132 -13.62 -8.67 -9.68
C LEU A 132 -14.98 -8.73 -10.38
N ASP A 133 -16.04 -8.96 -9.61
CA ASP A 133 -17.37 -9.26 -10.14
C ASP A 133 -18.08 -8.04 -10.74
N SER A 134 -17.67 -6.82 -10.37
CA SER A 134 -18.24 -5.58 -10.92
C SER A 134 -17.18 -4.50 -11.16
N GLU A 135 -17.48 -3.55 -12.06
CA GLU A 135 -16.62 -2.37 -12.29
C GLU A 135 -16.50 -1.50 -11.03
N GLN A 136 -17.53 -1.45 -10.21
CA GLN A 136 -17.48 -0.70 -8.95
C GLN A 136 -16.49 -1.33 -7.97
N GLN A 137 -16.52 -2.66 -7.78
CA GLN A 137 -15.52 -3.35 -6.96
C GLN A 137 -14.10 -3.13 -7.51
N MET A 138 -13.92 -3.19 -8.83
CA MET A 138 -12.65 -2.89 -9.48
C MET A 138 -12.19 -1.47 -9.21
N LEU A 139 -13.10 -0.48 -9.25
CA LEU A 139 -12.78 0.92 -9.00
C LEU A 139 -12.24 1.12 -7.57
N TYR A 140 -12.94 0.60 -6.56
CA TYR A 140 -12.51 0.72 -5.17
C TYR A 140 -11.20 -0.04 -4.87
N ALA A 141 -11.02 -1.22 -5.46
CA ALA A 141 -9.77 -1.95 -5.33
C ALA A 141 -8.58 -1.19 -5.96
N ARG A 142 -8.79 -0.51 -7.09
CA ARG A 142 -7.78 0.36 -7.71
C ARG A 142 -7.47 1.59 -6.86
N ILE A 143 -8.50 2.23 -6.27
CA ILE A 143 -8.30 3.38 -5.37
C ILE A 143 -7.44 2.96 -4.18
N LEU A 144 -7.78 1.84 -3.52
CA LEU A 144 -7.02 1.33 -2.39
C LEU A 144 -5.56 1.04 -2.76
N ARG A 145 -5.32 0.34 -3.87
CA ARG A 145 -3.95 0.02 -4.32
C ARG A 145 -3.12 1.26 -4.63
N ASP A 146 -3.72 2.26 -5.27
CA ASP A 146 -3.02 3.51 -5.58
C ASP A 146 -2.73 4.32 -4.31
N ALA A 147 -3.70 4.42 -3.40
CA ALA A 147 -3.56 5.12 -2.13
C ALA A 147 -2.47 4.50 -1.23
N ASP A 148 -2.44 3.17 -1.15
CA ASP A 148 -1.44 2.40 -0.41
C ASP A 148 -0.04 2.62 -1.00
N LYS A 149 0.12 2.49 -2.32
CA LYS A 149 1.42 2.72 -2.97
C LYS A 149 1.94 4.15 -2.78
N LEU A 150 1.07 5.16 -2.77
CA LEU A 150 1.49 6.54 -2.49
C LEU A 150 2.11 6.66 -1.09
N ASP A 151 1.57 5.97 -0.09
CA ASP A 151 2.17 5.97 1.25
C ASP A 151 3.45 5.12 1.32
N ILE A 152 3.48 3.97 0.64
CA ILE A 152 4.69 3.13 0.56
C ILE A 152 5.86 3.91 -0.06
N PHE A 153 5.65 4.70 -1.10
CA PHE A 153 6.69 5.55 -1.69
C PHE A 153 7.25 6.56 -0.67
N ASP A 154 6.38 7.25 0.06
CA ASP A 154 6.78 8.24 1.05
C ASP A 154 7.49 7.62 2.26
N SER A 155 6.91 6.57 2.83
CA SER A 155 7.47 5.87 4.00
C SER A 155 8.82 5.23 3.68
N SER A 156 8.96 4.62 2.49
CA SER A 156 10.23 4.04 2.04
C SER A 156 11.31 5.09 1.85
N TYR A 157 10.99 6.25 1.27
CA TYR A 157 11.94 7.35 1.16
C TYR A 157 12.42 7.82 2.55
N ARG A 158 11.51 8.00 3.50
CA ARG A 158 11.86 8.38 4.87
C ARG A 158 12.78 7.35 5.52
N PHE A 159 12.50 6.07 5.34
CA PHE A 159 13.36 5.01 5.84
C PHE A 159 14.78 5.07 5.23
N PHE A 160 14.90 5.17 3.90
CA PHE A 160 16.21 5.09 3.23
C PHE A 160 17.06 6.35 3.34
N LYS A 161 16.45 7.53 3.31
CA LYS A 161 17.15 8.81 3.26
C LYS A 161 17.29 9.45 4.63
N GLU A 162 16.20 9.48 5.36
CA GLU A 162 16.09 10.19 6.63
C GLU A 162 16.38 9.27 7.83
N ARG A 163 16.50 7.96 7.55
CA ARG A 163 16.61 6.90 8.57
C ARG A 163 15.50 6.99 9.63
N ALA A 164 14.33 7.42 9.20
CA ALA A 164 13.14 7.54 10.01
C ALA A 164 12.14 6.41 9.69
N GLY A 165 11.38 5.99 10.70
CA GLY A 165 10.44 4.88 10.57
C GLY A 165 11.07 3.51 10.79
N ILE A 166 10.27 2.46 10.61
CA ILE A 166 10.68 1.07 10.83
C ILE A 166 11.18 0.46 9.52
N GLN A 167 12.19 -0.40 9.64
CA GLN A 167 12.66 -1.21 8.52
C GLN A 167 11.51 -2.07 7.97
N PRO A 168 11.19 -1.97 6.68
CA PRO A 168 10.16 -2.82 6.09
C PRO A 168 10.52 -4.31 6.23
N ILE A 169 9.57 -5.13 6.68
CA ILE A 169 9.82 -6.56 6.91
C ILE A 169 10.35 -7.28 5.66
N ALA A 170 9.94 -6.84 4.48
CA ALA A 170 10.41 -7.36 3.20
C ALA A 170 11.92 -7.16 2.96
N THR A 171 12.59 -6.38 3.80
CA THR A 171 14.03 -6.08 3.67
C THR A 171 14.90 -6.81 4.70
N PHE A 172 14.33 -7.57 5.62
CA PHE A 172 15.09 -8.18 6.73
C PHE A 172 16.18 -9.14 6.24
N ASP A 173 15.90 -9.91 5.20
CA ASP A 173 16.84 -10.89 4.63
C ASP A 173 17.69 -10.32 3.48
N LEU A 174 17.56 -9.02 3.19
CA LEU A 174 18.26 -8.40 2.08
C LEU A 174 19.66 -7.90 2.51
N ILE A 175 20.65 -8.24 1.70
CA ILE A 175 22.02 -7.78 1.94
C ILE A 175 22.23 -6.33 1.47
N SER A 176 23.08 -5.60 2.19
CA SER A 176 23.59 -4.31 1.72
C SER A 176 24.67 -4.55 0.66
N SER A 177 24.39 -4.17 -0.59
CA SER A 177 25.30 -4.34 -1.73
C SER A 177 25.09 -3.20 -2.71
N VAL A 178 26.13 -2.90 -3.49
CA VAL A 178 26.03 -1.98 -4.64
C VAL A 178 25.45 -2.68 -5.88
N GLU A 179 25.34 -4.01 -5.85
CA GLU A 179 24.80 -4.80 -6.94
C GLU A 179 23.28 -4.74 -7.00
N VAL A 180 22.73 -5.07 -8.17
CA VAL A 180 21.31 -5.23 -8.43
C VAL A 180 21.08 -6.52 -9.23
N SER A 181 19.96 -7.17 -8.95
CA SER A 181 19.58 -8.41 -9.62
C SER A 181 19.12 -8.15 -11.05
N GLU A 182 19.68 -8.92 -11.99
CA GLU A 182 19.36 -8.78 -13.42
C GLU A 182 17.85 -9.00 -13.70
N LYS A 183 17.20 -9.90 -12.95
CA LYS A 183 15.76 -10.14 -13.05
C LYS A 183 14.94 -8.88 -12.73
N ILE A 184 15.34 -8.11 -11.71
CA ILE A 184 14.69 -6.85 -11.34
C ILE A 184 14.80 -5.85 -12.48
N ILE A 185 16.02 -5.67 -13.03
CA ILE A 185 16.25 -4.77 -14.17
C ILE A 185 15.41 -5.16 -15.37
N LYS A 186 15.42 -6.45 -15.76
CA LYS A 186 14.63 -6.96 -16.90
C LYS A 186 13.14 -6.77 -16.71
N SER A 187 12.61 -6.99 -15.50
CA SER A 187 11.19 -6.77 -15.22
C SER A 187 10.79 -5.31 -15.44
N ILE A 188 11.61 -4.38 -14.95
CA ILE A 188 11.36 -2.94 -15.09
C ILE A 188 11.46 -2.50 -16.56
N GLN A 189 12.47 -2.95 -17.27
CA GLN A 189 12.63 -2.66 -18.71
C GLN A 189 11.48 -3.21 -19.57
N ALA A 190 10.85 -4.30 -19.12
CA ALA A 190 9.65 -4.85 -19.73
C ALA A 190 8.35 -4.12 -19.32
N GLY A 191 8.43 -3.01 -18.56
CA GLY A 191 7.26 -2.27 -18.07
C GLY A 191 6.42 -3.05 -17.04
N LYS A 192 7.06 -3.89 -16.22
CA LYS A 192 6.39 -4.73 -15.23
C LYS A 192 6.90 -4.43 -13.83
N THR A 193 6.02 -4.56 -12.85
CA THR A 193 6.41 -4.56 -11.44
C THR A 193 7.35 -5.74 -11.17
N ALA A 194 8.48 -5.45 -10.52
CA ALA A 194 9.41 -6.48 -10.09
C ALA A 194 8.84 -7.27 -8.88
N LEU A 195 9.20 -8.54 -8.77
CA LEU A 195 8.67 -9.42 -7.73
C LEU A 195 9.59 -9.44 -6.50
N LEU A 196 8.99 -9.55 -5.32
CA LEU A 196 9.72 -9.64 -4.04
C LEU A 196 10.65 -10.88 -3.99
N GLU A 197 10.23 -11.99 -4.57
CA GLU A 197 11.00 -13.23 -4.63
C GLU A 197 12.29 -13.15 -5.46
N ASP A 198 12.39 -12.13 -6.33
CA ASP A 198 13.57 -11.90 -7.15
C ASP A 198 14.60 -10.97 -6.48
N MET A 199 14.26 -10.38 -5.34
CA MET A 199 15.14 -9.48 -4.61
C MET A 199 16.22 -10.24 -3.83
N LYS A 200 17.43 -9.66 -3.80
CA LYS A 200 18.57 -10.14 -3.01
C LYS A 200 19.23 -9.02 -2.20
N THR A 201 19.08 -7.79 -2.66
CA THR A 201 19.77 -6.64 -2.10
C THR A 201 18.80 -5.51 -1.75
N MET A 202 19.23 -4.60 -0.88
CA MET A 202 18.49 -3.37 -0.57
C MET A 202 18.26 -2.49 -1.81
N ASN A 203 19.15 -2.55 -2.80
CA ASN A 203 18.97 -1.84 -4.05
C ASN A 203 17.91 -2.49 -4.94
N ASP A 204 17.78 -3.83 -4.91
CA ASP A 204 16.66 -4.53 -5.56
C ASP A 204 15.32 -4.08 -5.00
N TYR A 205 15.22 -3.96 -3.67
CA TYR A 205 13.99 -3.48 -3.02
C TYR A 205 13.63 -2.05 -3.46
N LYS A 206 14.61 -1.14 -3.51
CA LYS A 206 14.39 0.23 -3.99
C LYS A 206 13.92 0.27 -5.44
N LEU A 207 14.50 -0.54 -6.31
CA LEU A 207 14.10 -0.65 -7.71
C LEU A 207 12.71 -1.29 -7.84
N MET A 208 12.41 -2.31 -7.04
CA MET A 208 11.07 -2.91 -6.98
C MET A 208 10.03 -1.87 -6.55
N LEU A 209 10.30 -1.07 -5.53
CA LEU A 209 9.43 0.03 -5.14
C LEU A 209 9.18 0.99 -6.30
N MET A 210 10.23 1.43 -6.99
CA MET A 210 10.08 2.30 -8.17
C MET A 210 9.22 1.65 -9.26
N SER A 211 9.32 0.33 -9.44
CA SER A 211 8.52 -0.41 -10.44
C SER A 211 7.02 -0.48 -10.13
N ASN A 212 6.60 -0.16 -8.90
CA ASN A 212 5.20 -0.09 -8.54
C ASN A 212 4.39 0.93 -9.36
N VAL A 213 5.05 1.85 -10.08
CA VAL A 213 4.39 2.75 -11.02
C VAL A 213 3.64 2.01 -12.14
N PHE A 214 4.10 0.80 -12.52
CA PHE A 214 3.45 0.00 -13.55
C PHE A 214 2.12 -0.63 -13.12
N ASP A 215 1.81 -0.57 -11.82
CA ASP A 215 0.56 -1.06 -11.25
C ASP A 215 -0.36 0.08 -10.75
N LEU A 216 -0.02 1.34 -11.03
CA LEU A 216 -0.88 2.49 -10.74
C LEU A 216 -1.98 2.62 -11.79
N ASN A 217 -3.16 3.07 -11.35
CA ASN A 217 -4.39 3.00 -12.12
C ASN A 217 -4.91 4.36 -12.59
N PHE A 218 -4.72 5.44 -11.82
CA PHE A 218 -5.34 6.73 -12.10
C PHE A 218 -4.31 7.78 -12.50
N LYS A 219 -4.65 8.61 -13.50
CA LYS A 219 -3.81 9.75 -13.91
C LYS A 219 -3.51 10.71 -12.73
N TYR A 220 -4.43 10.83 -11.81
CA TYR A 220 -4.25 11.65 -10.60
C TYR A 220 -3.17 11.11 -9.68
N THR A 221 -3.05 9.78 -9.56
CA THR A 221 -1.98 9.13 -8.79
C THR A 221 -0.61 9.43 -9.39
N PHE A 222 -0.47 9.34 -10.72
CA PHE A 222 0.77 9.70 -11.41
C PHE A 222 1.13 11.16 -11.23
N ARG A 223 0.14 12.05 -11.24
CA ARG A 223 0.34 13.47 -10.97
C ARG A 223 0.87 13.70 -9.55
N ILE A 224 0.22 13.14 -8.53
CA ILE A 224 0.65 13.23 -7.12
C ILE A 224 2.07 12.68 -6.95
N LEU A 225 2.35 11.53 -7.56
CA LEU A 225 3.67 10.89 -7.53
C LEU A 225 4.76 11.79 -8.13
N SER A 226 4.45 12.46 -9.23
CA SER A 226 5.35 13.41 -9.88
C SER A 226 5.56 14.69 -9.07
N GLU A 227 4.47 15.31 -8.56
CA GLU A 227 4.52 16.53 -7.74
C GLU A 227 5.33 16.31 -6.45
N ARG A 228 5.18 15.14 -5.82
CA ARG A 228 5.94 14.76 -4.61
C ARG A 228 7.34 14.23 -4.91
N GLN A 229 7.71 14.07 -6.18
CA GLN A 229 9.01 13.60 -6.66
C GLN A 229 9.44 12.23 -6.08
N PHE A 230 8.51 11.34 -5.77
CA PHE A 230 8.81 10.09 -5.08
C PHE A 230 9.84 9.22 -5.82
N ILE A 231 9.71 9.07 -7.13
CA ILE A 231 10.64 8.27 -7.95
C ILE A 231 12.05 8.86 -7.92
N GLN A 232 12.16 10.19 -8.05
CA GLN A 232 13.46 10.87 -7.96
C GLN A 232 14.09 10.70 -6.58
N ARG A 233 13.30 10.87 -5.51
CA ARG A 233 13.77 10.73 -4.13
C ARG A 233 14.32 9.34 -3.83
N ILE A 234 13.64 8.26 -4.29
CA ILE A 234 14.13 6.89 -4.14
C ILE A 234 15.40 6.69 -4.98
N TYR A 235 15.40 7.16 -6.25
CA TYR A 235 16.57 7.09 -7.13
C TYR A 235 17.81 7.76 -6.52
N GLU A 236 17.68 8.86 -5.80
CA GLU A 236 18.78 9.55 -5.13
C GLU A 236 19.50 8.67 -4.10
N THR A 237 18.84 7.67 -3.56
CA THR A 237 19.41 6.70 -2.60
C THR A 237 20.09 5.50 -3.27
N LEU A 238 20.03 5.40 -4.60
CA LEU A 238 20.62 4.31 -5.39
C LEU A 238 22.01 4.66 -5.92
N PRO A 239 22.89 3.67 -6.13
CA PRO A 239 24.17 3.89 -6.80
C PRO A 239 23.97 4.36 -8.24
N LYS A 240 24.83 5.29 -8.72
CA LYS A 240 24.73 5.92 -10.05
C LYS A 240 25.44 5.07 -11.10
N ARG A 241 24.89 3.87 -11.41
CA ARG A 241 25.36 2.95 -12.46
C ARG A 241 24.48 3.08 -13.70
N ASP A 242 25.03 2.86 -14.89
CA ASP A 242 24.35 3.04 -16.17
C ASP A 242 22.99 2.32 -16.21
N GLN A 243 22.95 1.06 -15.82
CA GLN A 243 21.70 0.28 -15.78
C GLN A 243 20.62 0.89 -14.87
N ILE A 244 21.02 1.46 -13.74
CA ILE A 244 20.08 2.10 -12.79
C ILE A 244 19.62 3.46 -13.33
N ILE A 245 20.53 4.19 -13.98
CA ILE A 245 20.22 5.46 -14.66
C ILE A 245 19.20 5.22 -15.77
N ASP A 246 19.38 4.19 -16.59
CA ASP A 246 18.47 3.86 -17.69
C ASP A 246 17.10 3.42 -17.19
N VAL A 247 17.06 2.59 -16.14
CA VAL A 247 15.82 2.19 -15.46
C VAL A 247 15.08 3.43 -14.93
N TYR A 248 15.76 4.33 -14.23
CA TYR A 248 15.19 5.55 -13.73
C TYR A 248 14.60 6.43 -14.83
N ARG A 249 15.35 6.63 -15.93
CA ARG A 249 14.88 7.40 -17.09
C ARG A 249 13.63 6.80 -17.71
N GLY A 250 13.61 5.46 -17.87
CA GLY A 250 12.44 4.75 -18.39
C GLY A 250 11.20 4.90 -17.51
N ILE A 251 11.36 4.74 -16.19
CA ILE A 251 10.27 4.93 -15.23
C ILE A 251 9.78 6.39 -15.24
N LYS A 252 10.69 7.36 -15.22
CA LYS A 252 10.34 8.78 -15.25
C LYS A 252 9.53 9.13 -16.49
N LEU A 253 9.98 8.71 -17.67
CA LEU A 253 9.28 8.91 -18.92
C LEU A 253 7.90 8.24 -18.91
N PHE A 254 7.79 7.02 -18.37
CA PHE A 254 6.50 6.33 -18.23
C PHE A 254 5.53 7.13 -17.37
N VAL A 255 5.98 7.62 -16.22
CA VAL A 255 5.15 8.42 -15.29
C VAL A 255 4.68 9.71 -15.97
N GLU A 256 5.60 10.45 -16.61
CA GLU A 256 5.28 11.70 -17.30
C GLU A 256 4.24 11.49 -18.40
N ASN A 257 4.36 10.44 -19.21
CA ASN A 257 3.39 10.12 -20.26
C ASN A 257 1.99 9.76 -19.71
N LYS A 258 1.89 9.27 -18.46
CA LYS A 258 0.61 8.84 -17.87
C LYS A 258 -0.26 9.96 -17.31
N PHE A 259 0.30 11.14 -17.04
CA PHE A 259 -0.50 12.25 -16.53
C PHE A 259 -0.60 13.43 -17.48
N ILE A 260 0.22 13.48 -18.53
CA ILE A 260 0.15 14.52 -19.58
C ILE A 260 -0.96 14.19 -20.58
N PHE A 261 -1.18 12.91 -20.89
CA PHE A 261 -2.18 12.41 -21.84
C PHE A 261 -3.24 11.59 -21.09
#